data_ef50127c2644f776085d8376bbc1a379
#
_entry.id   ef50127c2644f776085d8376bbc1a379
#
_cell.length_a   1.000
_cell.length_b   1.000
_cell.length_c   1.000
_cell.angle_alpha   90.00
_cell.angle_beta   90.00
_cell.angle_gamma   90.00
#
_symmetry.space_group_name_H-M   'P 1'
#
loop_
_entity.id
_entity.type
_entity.pdbx_description
1 polymer ?
#
loop_
_entity_poly.entity_id
_entity_poly.type
_entity_poly.pdbx_seq_one_letter_code
_entity_poly.pdbx_strand_id
1 'polypeptide(L)'
;MSAPSYSVGARPVFTLHVTNTGPTACTRDVSHQLRSLVVVPAGGGNQLWSSSDCYSLTTHEVPLLQPGQVISYNIDWAGRTSAPGCPRVRNVVPAGQYALIAKLGDLASEPTPFALTAN
;
A
#
# COMPACT_ATOMS: atom_id res chain seq x y z
N MET A 1 14.02 11.65 -10.56
CA MET A 1 13.11 12.08 -9.49
C MET A 1 13.56 11.48 -8.16
N SER A 2 13.72 12.29 -7.16
CA SER A 2 14.10 11.78 -5.85
C SER A 2 12.90 11.07 -5.21
N ALA A 3 13.18 9.99 -4.48
CA ALA A 3 12.16 9.27 -3.73
C ALA A 3 11.67 10.12 -2.56
N PRO A 4 10.39 10.02 -2.18
CA PRO A 4 9.93 10.67 -0.98
C PRO A 4 10.65 10.12 0.25
N SER A 5 10.77 10.94 1.28
CA SER A 5 11.39 10.53 2.53
C SER A 5 10.55 10.98 3.71
N TYR A 6 10.62 10.19 4.78
CA TYR A 6 9.88 10.43 6.02
C TYR A 6 10.81 10.17 7.19
N SER A 7 10.61 10.85 8.30
CA SER A 7 11.36 10.55 9.52
C SER A 7 10.88 9.25 10.14
N VAL A 8 11.80 8.51 10.76
CA VAL A 8 11.43 7.34 11.58
C VAL A 8 10.42 7.79 12.65
N GLY A 9 9.33 7.04 12.79
CA GLY A 9 8.26 7.38 13.73
C GLY A 9 7.20 8.31 13.16
N ALA A 10 7.40 8.89 11.97
CA ALA A 10 6.35 9.64 11.29
C ALA A 10 5.20 8.70 10.87
N ARG A 11 4.06 9.28 10.58
CA ARG A 11 2.88 8.51 10.14
C ARG A 11 2.52 8.92 8.71
N PRO A 12 3.28 8.44 7.71
CA PRO A 12 2.98 8.83 6.33
C PRO A 12 1.62 8.34 5.88
N VAL A 13 0.97 9.12 5.04
CA VAL A 13 -0.27 8.72 4.36
C VAL A 13 0.09 8.32 2.95
N PHE A 14 -0.16 7.07 2.62
CA PHE A 14 0.03 6.56 1.27
C PHE A 14 -1.30 6.56 0.53
N THR A 15 -1.24 6.73 -0.79
CA THR A 15 -2.44 6.71 -1.61
C THR A 15 -2.34 5.56 -2.63
N LEU A 16 -3.39 4.73 -2.65
CA LEU A 16 -3.54 3.68 -3.66
C LEU A 16 -4.47 4.19 -4.74
N HIS A 17 -4.00 4.18 -5.99
CA HIS A 17 -4.79 4.60 -7.15
C HIS A 17 -5.18 3.38 -8.00
N VAL A 18 -6.45 3.31 -8.38
CA VAL A 18 -6.94 2.31 -9.34
C VAL A 18 -7.42 3.06 -10.58
N THR A 19 -6.82 2.78 -11.72
CA THR A 19 -7.11 3.48 -12.98
C THR A 19 -7.50 2.49 -14.06
N ASN A 20 -8.54 2.80 -14.82
CA ASN A 20 -8.86 2.06 -16.05
C ASN A 20 -8.00 2.64 -17.17
N THR A 21 -6.97 1.89 -17.60
CA THR A 21 -6.07 2.30 -18.68
C THR A 21 -6.53 1.79 -20.05
N GLY A 22 -7.61 1.01 -20.11
CA GLY A 22 -8.15 0.48 -21.35
C GLY A 22 -9.00 1.50 -22.09
N PRO A 23 -9.37 1.19 -23.35
CA PRO A 23 -10.15 2.09 -24.20
C PRO A 23 -11.66 2.03 -23.96
N THR A 24 -12.14 1.07 -23.17
CA THR A 24 -13.57 0.88 -22.91
C THR A 24 -13.83 0.87 -21.41
N ALA A 25 -15.06 1.24 -21.02
CA ALA A 25 -15.49 1.14 -19.63
C ALA A 25 -15.50 -0.32 -19.19
N CYS A 26 -15.12 -0.58 -17.93
CA CYS A 26 -15.15 -1.92 -17.37
C CYS A 26 -15.48 -1.88 -15.88
N THR A 27 -16.02 -2.98 -15.36
CA THR A 27 -16.20 -3.13 -13.92
C THR A 27 -14.95 -3.77 -13.34
N ARG A 28 -14.62 -3.37 -12.09
CA ARG A 28 -13.51 -3.96 -11.37
C ARG A 28 -13.89 -4.08 -9.90
N ASP A 29 -13.65 -5.26 -9.35
CA ASP A 29 -13.84 -5.45 -7.92
C ASP A 29 -12.68 -4.79 -7.18
N VAL A 30 -12.99 -3.71 -6.44
CA VAL A 30 -12.01 -2.95 -5.66
C VAL A 30 -12.34 -3.04 -4.17
N SER A 31 -13.04 -4.09 -3.77
CA SER A 31 -13.47 -4.30 -2.39
C SER A 31 -12.29 -4.29 -1.43
N HIS A 32 -12.54 -3.91 -0.19
CA HIS A 32 -11.50 -3.69 0.83
C HIS A 32 -10.56 -4.89 0.98
N GLN A 33 -11.09 -6.11 0.98
CA GLN A 33 -10.28 -7.32 1.16
C GLN A 33 -9.31 -7.58 0.01
N LEU A 34 -9.50 -6.94 -1.14
CA LEU A 34 -8.61 -7.09 -2.29
C LEU A 34 -7.55 -6.00 -2.37
N ARG A 35 -7.75 -4.88 -1.65
CA ARG A 35 -6.84 -3.73 -1.67
C ARG A 35 -5.80 -3.87 -0.58
N SER A 36 -4.53 -3.68 -0.92
CA SER A 36 -3.50 -3.58 0.11
C SER A 36 -2.33 -2.74 -0.36
N LEU A 37 -1.63 -2.15 0.60
CA LEU A 37 -0.32 -1.54 0.41
C LEU A 37 0.67 -2.32 1.26
N VAL A 38 1.84 -2.58 0.69
CA VAL A 38 2.86 -3.40 1.30
C VAL A 38 4.18 -2.64 1.30
N VAL A 39 4.89 -2.66 2.43
CA VAL A 39 6.24 -2.09 2.55
C VAL A 39 7.25 -3.22 2.59
N VAL A 40 8.25 -3.15 1.71
CA VAL A 40 9.34 -4.13 1.63
C VAL A 40 10.67 -3.40 1.62
N PRO A 41 11.78 -4.06 1.99
CA PRO A 41 13.12 -3.48 1.80
C PRO A 41 13.40 -3.21 0.33
N ALA A 42 14.14 -2.13 0.03
CA ALA A 42 14.42 -1.73 -1.36
C ALA A 42 15.15 -2.80 -2.16
N GLY A 43 16.02 -3.57 -1.50
CA GLY A 43 16.77 -4.65 -2.17
C GLY A 43 16.00 -5.97 -2.28
N GLY A 44 14.73 -5.98 -1.90
CA GLY A 44 13.94 -7.20 -1.83
C GLY A 44 14.04 -7.87 -0.47
N GLY A 45 13.22 -8.87 -0.24
CA GLY A 45 13.21 -9.59 1.02
C GLY A 45 11.79 -9.71 1.57
N ASN A 46 11.71 -10.02 2.85
CA ASN A 46 10.44 -10.26 3.49
C ASN A 46 9.66 -8.96 3.65
N GLN A 47 8.36 -9.04 3.45
CA GLN A 47 7.44 -7.96 3.68
C GLN A 47 7.51 -7.49 5.14
N LEU A 48 7.60 -6.16 5.34
CA LEU A 48 7.66 -5.57 6.68
C LEU A 48 6.27 -5.19 7.20
N TRP A 49 5.39 -4.75 6.32
CA TRP A 49 4.06 -4.28 6.69
C TRP A 49 3.09 -4.48 5.52
N SER A 50 1.84 -4.77 5.87
CA SER A 50 0.73 -4.75 4.92
C SER A 50 -0.47 -4.08 5.56
N SER A 51 -1.16 -3.24 4.81
CA SER A 51 -2.37 -2.56 5.27
C SER A 51 -3.49 -3.53 5.61
N SER A 52 -3.45 -4.76 5.12
CA SER A 52 -4.48 -5.78 5.37
C SER A 52 -4.22 -6.63 6.60
N ASP A 53 -3.04 -6.53 7.24
CA ASP A 53 -2.69 -7.41 8.36
C ASP A 53 -3.55 -7.18 9.60
N CYS A 54 -3.91 -5.92 9.86
CA CYS A 54 -4.67 -5.53 11.05
C CYS A 54 -6.11 -5.13 10.74
N TYR A 55 -6.51 -5.21 9.48
CA TYR A 55 -7.87 -4.86 9.05
C TYR A 55 -8.47 -6.03 8.29
N SER A 56 -9.60 -6.51 8.77
CA SER A 56 -10.30 -7.66 8.16
C SER A 56 -11.68 -7.28 7.61
N LEU A 57 -11.89 -6.00 7.31
CA LEU A 57 -13.15 -5.52 6.77
C LEU A 57 -13.40 -6.13 5.39
N THR A 58 -14.61 -6.64 5.19
CA THR A 58 -15.06 -7.15 3.89
C THR A 58 -16.12 -6.23 3.34
N THR A 59 -15.94 -5.74 2.12
CA THR A 59 -16.91 -4.88 1.44
C THR A 59 -17.24 -5.47 0.08
N HIS A 60 -18.26 -4.93 -0.57
CA HIS A 60 -18.62 -5.28 -1.95
C HIS A 60 -18.64 -4.00 -2.77
N GLU A 61 -17.56 -3.78 -3.53
CA GLU A 61 -17.37 -2.56 -4.30
C GLU A 61 -16.90 -2.92 -5.71
N VAL A 62 -17.83 -2.91 -6.65
CA VAL A 62 -17.55 -3.28 -8.05
C VAL A 62 -18.04 -2.15 -8.97
N PRO A 63 -17.38 -0.98 -8.95
CA PRO A 63 -17.80 0.15 -9.77
C PRO A 63 -17.52 -0.08 -11.24
N LEU A 64 -18.29 0.62 -12.08
CA LEU A 64 -17.97 0.76 -13.50
C LEU A 64 -16.97 1.88 -13.66
N LEU A 65 -15.81 1.57 -14.22
CA LEU A 65 -14.73 2.55 -14.42
C LEU A 65 -14.69 2.96 -15.89
N GLN A 66 -14.83 4.26 -16.14
CA GLN A 66 -14.67 4.82 -17.47
C GLN A 66 -13.18 4.86 -17.83
N PRO A 67 -12.82 4.89 -19.13
CA PRO A 67 -11.42 5.03 -19.52
C PRO A 67 -10.80 6.29 -18.88
N GLY A 68 -9.64 6.11 -18.25
CA GLY A 68 -8.92 7.19 -17.57
C GLY A 68 -9.45 7.55 -16.19
N GLN A 69 -10.56 6.97 -15.77
CA GLN A 69 -11.10 7.24 -14.43
C GLN A 69 -10.18 6.66 -13.34
N VAL A 70 -9.98 7.45 -12.28
CA VAL A 70 -9.12 7.06 -11.14
C VAL A 70 -9.95 7.03 -9.88
N ILE A 71 -9.84 5.95 -9.11
CA ILE A 71 -10.35 5.86 -7.74
C ILE A 71 -9.15 5.84 -6.82
N SER A 72 -9.18 6.63 -5.74
CA SER A 72 -8.04 6.75 -4.81
C SER A 72 -8.47 6.41 -3.40
N TYR A 73 -7.57 5.73 -2.68
CA TYR A 73 -7.75 5.36 -1.28
C TYR A 73 -6.53 5.81 -0.50
N ASN A 74 -6.73 6.52 0.61
CA ASN A 74 -5.66 6.95 1.49
C ASN A 74 -5.51 5.95 2.64
N ILE A 75 -4.27 5.57 2.93
CA ILE A 75 -3.96 4.58 3.95
C ILE A 75 -2.83 5.12 4.82
N ASP A 76 -3.09 5.25 6.13
CA ASP A 76 -2.08 5.68 7.10
C ASP A 76 -1.19 4.51 7.48
N TRP A 77 0.11 4.79 7.62
CA TRP A 77 1.06 3.82 8.14
C TRP A 77 1.72 4.39 9.40
N ALA A 78 1.72 3.60 10.48
CA ALA A 78 2.29 4.03 11.76
C ALA A 78 3.81 3.86 11.82
N GLY A 79 4.47 3.42 10.73
CA GLY A 79 5.91 3.22 10.71
C GLY A 79 6.37 1.98 11.44
N ARG A 80 5.49 1.02 11.66
CA ARG A 80 5.77 -0.22 12.39
C ARG A 80 5.54 -1.44 11.53
N THR A 81 6.21 -2.53 11.89
CA THR A 81 6.00 -3.81 11.22
C THR A 81 4.61 -4.36 11.49
N SER A 82 4.16 -5.25 10.63
CA SER A 82 2.95 -6.03 10.84
C SER A 82 3.12 -7.44 10.29
N ALA A 83 2.22 -8.32 10.67
CA ALA A 83 2.16 -9.69 10.15
C ALA A 83 0.71 -10.15 10.16
N PRO A 84 0.35 -11.19 9.38
CA PRO A 84 -0.99 -11.74 9.42
C PRO A 84 -1.41 -12.07 10.86
N GLY A 85 -2.65 -11.73 11.21
CA GLY A 85 -3.15 -11.90 12.56
C GLY A 85 -2.90 -10.72 13.49
N CYS A 86 -2.22 -9.69 12.99
CA CYS A 86 -1.97 -8.44 13.72
C CYS A 86 -1.39 -8.67 15.13
N PRO A 87 -0.12 -9.07 15.24
CA PRO A 87 0.48 -9.34 16.54
C PRO A 87 0.51 -8.08 17.41
N ARG A 88 0.46 -8.26 18.74
CA ARG A 88 0.46 -7.14 19.68
C ARG A 88 1.76 -6.35 19.65
N VAL A 89 2.89 -7.04 19.50
CA VAL A 89 4.20 -6.40 19.47
C VAL A 89 4.55 -6.14 18.02
N ARG A 90 4.67 -4.85 17.68
CA ARG A 90 5.07 -4.42 16.35
C ARG A 90 6.23 -3.46 16.50
N ASN A 91 7.29 -3.70 15.75
CA ASN A 91 8.53 -2.95 15.87
C ASN A 91 8.53 -1.72 14.98
N VAL A 92 9.16 -0.64 15.44
CA VAL A 92 9.39 0.54 14.61
C VAL A 92 10.33 0.15 13.48
N VAL A 93 9.97 0.50 12.24
CA VAL A 93 10.83 0.24 11.08
C VAL A 93 11.98 1.25 11.11
N PRO A 94 13.23 0.79 11.06
CA PRO A 94 14.39 1.69 11.19
C PRO A 94 14.62 2.52 9.94
N ALA A 95 15.53 3.50 10.05
CA ALA A 95 15.98 4.27 8.90
C ALA A 95 16.55 3.35 7.82
N GLY A 96 16.30 3.68 6.56
CA GLY A 96 16.77 2.88 5.44
C GLY A 96 15.98 3.16 4.18
N GLN A 97 16.24 2.34 3.16
CA GLN A 97 15.59 2.43 1.87
C GLN A 97 14.55 1.33 1.74
N TYR A 98 13.36 1.69 1.28
CA TYR A 98 12.20 0.80 1.20
C TYR A 98 11.47 1.00 -0.11
N ALA A 99 10.51 0.14 -0.37
CA ALA A 99 9.61 0.27 -1.51
C ALA A 99 8.18 -0.01 -1.07
N LEU A 100 7.25 0.73 -1.66
CA LEU A 100 5.81 0.57 -1.46
C LEU A 100 5.23 -0.10 -2.68
N ILE A 101 4.45 -1.15 -2.47
CA ILE A 101 3.78 -1.89 -3.53
C ILE A 101 2.28 -1.86 -3.27
N ALA A 102 1.50 -1.41 -4.26
CA ALA A 102 0.05 -1.45 -4.20
C ALA A 102 -0.45 -2.75 -4.81
N LYS A 103 -1.44 -3.37 -4.18
CA LYS A 103 -2.02 -4.61 -4.66
C LYS A 103 -3.54 -4.50 -4.75
N LEU A 104 -4.10 -5.15 -5.76
CA LEU A 104 -5.54 -5.31 -5.94
C LEU A 104 -5.79 -6.71 -6.48
N GLY A 105 -6.21 -7.63 -5.59
CA GLY A 105 -6.30 -9.04 -5.95
C GLY A 105 -4.95 -9.56 -6.43
N ASP A 106 -4.89 -10.08 -7.65
CA ASP A 106 -3.67 -10.61 -8.26
C ASP A 106 -2.80 -9.53 -8.91
N LEU A 107 -3.29 -8.30 -9.00
CA LEU A 107 -2.54 -7.19 -9.59
C LEU A 107 -1.60 -6.58 -8.55
N ALA A 108 -0.41 -6.21 -8.99
CA ALA A 108 0.55 -5.49 -8.16
C ALA A 108 1.17 -4.37 -8.97
N SER A 109 1.39 -3.22 -8.31
CA SER A 109 2.06 -2.09 -8.94
C SER A 109 3.56 -2.31 -9.03
N GLU A 110 4.25 -1.49 -9.83
CA GLU A 110 5.70 -1.38 -9.73
C GLU A 110 6.05 -0.86 -8.33
N PRO A 111 7.19 -1.30 -7.76
CA PRO A 111 7.64 -0.78 -6.47
C PRO A 111 7.91 0.72 -6.55
N THR A 112 7.41 1.47 -5.58
CA THR A 112 7.66 2.90 -5.46
C THR A 112 8.69 3.11 -4.34
N PRO A 113 9.90 3.58 -4.65
CA PRO A 113 10.93 3.74 -3.63
C PRO A 113 10.62 4.90 -2.68
N PHE A 114 10.97 4.71 -1.42
CA PHE A 114 10.95 5.77 -0.42
C PHE A 114 12.00 5.47 0.65
N ALA A 115 12.31 6.48 1.45
CA ALA A 115 13.31 6.35 2.50
C ALA A 115 12.73 6.72 3.86
N LEU A 116 13.22 6.07 4.90
CA LEU A 116 13.03 6.53 6.29
C LEU A 116 14.37 7.08 6.76
N THR A 117 14.33 8.30 7.30
CA THR A 117 15.53 8.98 7.77
C THR A 117 15.56 8.99 9.30
N ALA A 118 16.76 8.96 9.86
CA ALA A 118 16.93 9.10 11.30
C ALA A 118 16.59 10.53 11.73
N ASN A 119 16.02 10.66 12.89
CA ASN A 119 15.75 11.97 13.50
C ASN A 119 16.98 12.56 14.15
#